data_1831c9b4aca447cb7440e4f2e5203602
#
_entry.id   1831c9b4aca447cb7440e4f2e5203602
#
_cell.length_a   1.000
_cell.length_b   1.000
_cell.length_c   1.000
_cell.angle_alpha   90.00
_cell.angle_beta   90.00
_cell.angle_gamma   90.00
#
_symmetry.space_group_name_H-M   'P 1'
#
loop_
_entity.id
_entity.type
_entity.pdbx_description
1 polymer ?
#
loop_
_entity_poly.entity_id
_entity_poly.type
_entity_poly.pdbx_seq_one_letter_code
_entity_poly.pdbx_strand_id
1 'polypeptide(L)'
;RTKAVMIAHTLGNPFDLKMVKDFCDTYELWLIEDNCDALGSRYLYNGEWKYTGTIGHIGTSSFYPPHHMTMGEGGAVYTNDAQLKRIIESFRDWGRDCWCPSGCDNTCKHRFLQQFGELPYGYDHKYVYSHFGYNLKATDMQAAIGCAQLEKLPAFIEARKKNWKLLRDGLADLSNKLILPEPTINSDPSWFGFLLTVREDAGFTRGDIVSHLESNNIQTRNLFAGNLIKHPCFDEMRKSGEGYRIVEELKNTDFIMNNTFWIGVYPGMNTAMLEFICDVICKYVNKRLH
;
A
#
# COMPACT_ATOMS: atom_id res chain seq x y z
N ARG A 1 -1.60 -25.01 4.38
CA ARG A 1 -2.48 -24.21 5.27
C ARG A 1 -2.60 -22.74 4.83
N THR A 2 -1.64 -22.23 4.04
CA THR A 2 -1.72 -20.88 3.48
C THR A 2 -2.95 -20.78 2.60
N LYS A 3 -3.67 -19.65 2.66
CA LYS A 3 -4.91 -19.41 1.91
C LYS A 3 -4.83 -18.17 1.02
N ALA A 4 -3.96 -17.24 1.37
CA ALA A 4 -3.85 -15.98 0.65
C ALA A 4 -2.43 -15.45 0.69
N VAL A 5 -2.10 -14.67 -0.32
CA VAL A 5 -0.96 -13.76 -0.36
C VAL A 5 -1.53 -12.34 -0.32
N MET A 6 -1.06 -11.52 0.61
CA MET A 6 -1.35 -10.10 0.66
C MET A 6 -0.03 -9.34 0.59
N ILE A 7 0.14 -8.49 -0.41
CA ILE A 7 1.40 -7.80 -0.68
C ILE A 7 1.14 -6.40 -1.22
N ALA A 8 1.96 -5.44 -0.79
CA ALA A 8 1.83 -4.05 -1.17
C ALA A 8 2.66 -3.69 -2.40
N HIS A 9 2.14 -2.77 -3.21
CA HIS A 9 2.89 -2.04 -4.23
C HIS A 9 3.65 -0.88 -3.57
N THR A 10 4.72 -1.22 -2.88
CA THR A 10 5.44 -0.32 -1.97
C THR A 10 5.93 0.94 -2.66
N LEU A 11 5.61 2.10 -2.10
CA LEU A 11 5.98 3.44 -2.59
C LEU A 11 5.57 3.71 -4.04
N GLY A 12 4.55 3.02 -4.52
CA GLY A 12 4.02 3.18 -5.87
C GLY A 12 4.65 2.25 -6.92
N ASN A 13 5.69 1.48 -6.56
CA ASN A 13 6.34 0.54 -7.46
C ASN A 13 5.64 -0.83 -7.40
N PRO A 14 5.03 -1.29 -8.48
CA PRO A 14 4.42 -2.62 -8.48
C PRO A 14 5.45 -3.72 -8.20
N PHE A 15 5.09 -4.69 -7.37
CA PHE A 15 5.87 -5.94 -7.32
C PHE A 15 5.70 -6.73 -8.63
N ASP A 16 6.48 -7.77 -8.84
CA ASP A 16 6.31 -8.66 -10.02
C ASP A 16 4.97 -9.40 -9.92
N LEU A 17 3.94 -8.72 -10.43
CA LEU A 17 2.55 -9.19 -10.41
C LEU A 17 2.37 -10.50 -11.15
N LYS A 18 3.09 -10.68 -12.28
CA LYS A 18 2.96 -11.92 -13.04
C LYS A 18 3.48 -13.11 -12.25
N MET A 19 4.67 -13.00 -11.68
CA MET A 19 5.27 -14.05 -10.87
C MET A 19 4.39 -14.40 -9.67
N VAL A 20 3.93 -13.40 -8.93
CA VAL A 20 3.11 -13.62 -7.73
C VAL A 20 1.73 -14.18 -8.08
N LYS A 21 1.11 -13.70 -9.17
CA LYS A 21 -0.18 -14.22 -9.61
C LYS A 21 -0.07 -15.67 -10.08
N ASP A 22 0.93 -16.00 -10.89
CA ASP A 22 1.18 -17.36 -11.34
C ASP A 22 1.42 -18.31 -10.15
N PHE A 23 2.16 -17.85 -9.14
CA PHE A 23 2.33 -18.59 -7.89
C PHE A 23 1.00 -18.82 -7.16
N CYS A 24 0.20 -17.78 -7.01
CA CYS A 24 -1.11 -17.88 -6.36
C CYS A 24 -2.04 -18.85 -7.10
N ASP A 25 -2.05 -18.81 -8.43
CA ASP A 25 -2.87 -19.70 -9.24
C ASP A 25 -2.40 -21.16 -9.14
N THR A 26 -1.10 -21.40 -9.11
CA THR A 26 -0.52 -22.74 -8.97
C THR A 26 -0.90 -23.39 -7.64
N TYR A 27 -0.98 -22.62 -6.57
CA TYR A 27 -1.27 -23.13 -5.22
C TYR A 27 -2.69 -22.85 -4.74
N GLU A 28 -3.58 -22.39 -5.61
CA GLU A 28 -4.98 -22.06 -5.31
C GLU A 28 -5.10 -21.06 -4.14
N LEU A 29 -4.30 -19.99 -4.17
CA LEU A 29 -4.26 -18.95 -3.16
C LEU A 29 -5.01 -17.70 -3.63
N TRP A 30 -5.65 -17.01 -2.71
CA TRP A 30 -6.15 -15.68 -2.95
C TRP A 30 -4.99 -14.70 -3.06
N LEU A 31 -5.01 -13.81 -4.06
CA LEU A 31 -4.10 -12.67 -4.14
C LEU A 31 -4.85 -11.40 -3.75
N ILE A 32 -4.34 -10.70 -2.74
CA ILE A 32 -4.81 -9.40 -2.28
C ILE A 32 -3.70 -8.39 -2.58
N GLU A 33 -4.00 -7.42 -3.44
CA GLU A 33 -3.08 -6.34 -3.78
C GLU A 33 -3.35 -5.15 -2.87
N ASP A 34 -2.38 -4.78 -2.02
CA ASP A 34 -2.43 -3.52 -1.31
C ASP A 34 -1.91 -2.41 -2.22
N ASN A 35 -2.83 -1.63 -2.76
CA ASN A 35 -2.57 -0.56 -3.72
C ASN A 35 -2.61 0.84 -3.07
N CYS A 36 -2.46 0.93 -1.74
CA CYS A 36 -2.56 2.19 -1.02
C CYS A 36 -1.55 3.22 -1.50
N ASP A 37 -0.31 2.81 -1.73
CA ASP A 37 0.78 3.67 -2.23
C ASP A 37 0.83 3.78 -3.76
N ALA A 38 -0.03 3.08 -4.51
CA ALA A 38 0.18 2.89 -5.95
C ALA A 38 -1.05 3.20 -6.81
N LEU A 39 -1.95 4.05 -6.31
CA LEU A 39 -3.13 4.46 -7.08
C LEU A 39 -2.71 5.11 -8.40
N GLY A 40 -3.16 4.52 -9.51
CA GLY A 40 -2.81 4.94 -10.87
C GLY A 40 -1.56 4.28 -11.45
N SER A 41 -0.83 3.46 -10.68
CA SER A 41 0.21 2.59 -11.24
C SER A 41 -0.38 1.54 -12.15
N ARG A 42 0.38 1.17 -13.19
CA ARG A 42 -0.03 0.15 -14.16
C ARG A 42 1.02 -0.94 -14.29
N TYR A 43 0.56 -2.12 -14.68
CA TYR A 43 1.41 -3.27 -14.96
C TYR A 43 0.98 -3.93 -16.28
N LEU A 44 1.95 -4.31 -17.12
CA LEU A 44 1.69 -5.02 -18.37
C LEU A 44 1.48 -6.52 -18.06
N TYR A 45 0.22 -6.90 -17.91
CA TYR A 45 -0.19 -8.25 -17.57
C TYR A 45 -0.85 -8.94 -18.76
N ASN A 46 -0.28 -10.06 -19.21
CA ASN A 46 -0.75 -10.83 -20.37
C ASN A 46 -0.94 -9.99 -21.65
N GLY A 47 -0.03 -9.04 -21.89
CA GLY A 47 -0.06 -8.18 -23.07
C GLY A 47 -0.98 -6.95 -22.96
N GLU A 48 -1.64 -6.74 -21.83
CA GLU A 48 -2.52 -5.60 -21.59
C GLU A 48 -2.03 -4.76 -20.41
N TRP A 49 -2.09 -3.42 -20.54
CA TRP A 49 -1.85 -2.52 -19.42
C TRP A 49 -3.06 -2.48 -18.49
N LYS A 50 -2.88 -2.98 -17.26
CA LYS A 50 -3.90 -2.98 -16.20
C LYS A 50 -3.46 -2.10 -15.04
N TYR A 51 -4.42 -1.51 -14.34
CA TYR A 51 -4.13 -0.84 -13.09
C TYR A 51 -3.77 -1.86 -12.02
N THR A 52 -2.77 -1.53 -11.20
CA THR A 52 -2.47 -2.29 -9.98
C THR A 52 -3.69 -2.30 -9.04
N GLY A 53 -3.82 -3.35 -8.25
CA GLY A 53 -5.02 -3.59 -7.44
C GLY A 53 -6.17 -4.29 -8.20
N THR A 54 -6.05 -4.47 -9.53
CA THR A 54 -7.13 -5.07 -10.36
C THR A 54 -6.73 -6.41 -11.01
N ILE A 55 -5.55 -6.93 -10.71
CA ILE A 55 -5.03 -8.19 -11.28
C ILE A 55 -5.25 -9.35 -10.31
N GLY A 56 -5.13 -9.11 -9.01
CA GLY A 56 -5.48 -10.07 -7.97
C GLY A 56 -7.00 -10.24 -7.79
N HIS A 57 -7.38 -10.95 -6.76
CA HIS A 57 -8.79 -11.22 -6.44
C HIS A 57 -9.45 -10.05 -5.71
N ILE A 58 -8.67 -9.37 -4.87
CA ILE A 58 -9.09 -8.19 -4.10
C ILE A 58 -7.98 -7.14 -4.23
N GLY A 59 -8.37 -5.89 -4.43
CA GLY A 59 -7.51 -4.73 -4.32
C GLY A 59 -7.96 -3.80 -3.21
N THR A 60 -7.02 -3.11 -2.58
CA THR A 60 -7.28 -2.06 -1.60
C THR A 60 -6.66 -0.75 -2.01
N SER A 61 -7.29 0.37 -1.71
CA SER A 61 -6.72 1.70 -1.86
C SER A 61 -7.03 2.53 -0.62
N SER A 62 -6.11 3.39 -0.25
CA SER A 62 -6.29 4.34 0.84
C SER A 62 -6.43 5.75 0.30
N PHE A 63 -7.35 6.50 0.90
CA PHE A 63 -7.54 7.93 0.65
C PHE A 63 -7.19 8.76 1.89
N TYR A 64 -6.27 8.24 2.70
CA TYR A 64 -5.58 8.94 3.77
C TYR A 64 -4.80 10.14 3.20
N PRO A 65 -4.69 11.29 3.90
CA PRO A 65 -4.15 12.54 3.35
C PRO A 65 -2.83 12.46 2.56
N PRO A 66 -1.81 11.69 2.96
CA PRO A 66 -0.55 11.65 2.23
C PRO A 66 -0.58 10.80 0.94
N HIS A 67 -1.63 10.00 0.71
CA HIS A 67 -1.73 9.18 -0.49
C HIS A 67 -2.02 10.00 -1.76
N HIS A 68 -2.19 9.34 -2.90
CA HIS A 68 -2.32 9.99 -4.21
C HIS A 68 -3.51 10.94 -4.32
N MET A 69 -4.60 10.64 -3.62
CA MET A 69 -5.75 11.50 -3.42
C MET A 69 -6.26 11.32 -1.98
N THR A 70 -7.02 12.28 -1.48
CA THR A 70 -7.54 12.22 -0.12
C THR A 70 -9.06 12.33 -0.05
N MET A 71 -9.64 11.70 0.98
CA MET A 71 -11.01 11.93 1.44
C MET A 71 -11.06 12.51 2.87
N GLY A 72 -9.90 13.04 3.37
CA GLY A 72 -9.66 13.30 4.78
C GLY A 72 -9.27 12.00 5.47
N GLU A 73 -10.20 11.10 5.63
CA GLU A 73 -10.01 9.68 5.91
C GLU A 73 -10.92 8.89 4.98
N GLY A 74 -10.46 7.73 4.51
CA GLY A 74 -11.23 6.87 3.64
C GLY A 74 -10.37 5.85 2.90
N GLY A 75 -11.04 5.01 2.14
CA GLY A 75 -10.41 3.98 1.33
C GLY A 75 -11.44 3.22 0.51
N ALA A 76 -10.95 2.30 -0.29
CA ALA A 76 -11.78 1.40 -1.07
C ALA A 76 -11.22 -0.01 -1.03
N VAL A 77 -12.10 -0.99 -0.97
CA VAL A 77 -11.82 -2.41 -1.24
C VAL A 77 -12.65 -2.80 -2.44
N TYR A 78 -12.01 -3.38 -3.44
CA TYR A 78 -12.67 -3.69 -4.71
C TYR A 78 -12.32 -5.09 -5.21
N THR A 79 -13.26 -5.68 -5.92
CA THR A 79 -13.15 -7.03 -6.50
C THR A 79 -14.09 -7.16 -7.69
N ASN A 80 -13.76 -8.07 -8.61
CA ASN A 80 -14.66 -8.49 -9.70
C ASN A 80 -15.54 -9.69 -9.34
N ASP A 81 -15.34 -10.27 -8.14
CA ASP A 81 -16.12 -11.42 -7.67
C ASP A 81 -17.32 -10.94 -6.84
N ALA A 82 -18.53 -11.30 -7.29
CA ALA A 82 -19.78 -10.87 -6.65
C ALA A 82 -19.96 -11.47 -5.25
N GLN A 83 -19.41 -12.66 -4.97
CA GLN A 83 -19.47 -13.28 -3.65
C GLN A 83 -18.51 -12.59 -2.69
N LEU A 84 -17.28 -12.33 -3.13
CA LEU A 84 -16.31 -11.56 -2.33
C LEU A 84 -16.84 -10.15 -2.02
N LYS A 85 -17.48 -9.49 -3.00
CA LYS A 85 -18.13 -8.19 -2.78
C LYS A 85 -19.13 -8.24 -1.62
N ARG A 86 -20.01 -9.23 -1.60
CA ARG A 86 -21.01 -9.39 -0.52
C ARG A 86 -20.36 -9.62 0.85
N ILE A 87 -19.29 -10.43 0.89
CA ILE A 87 -18.52 -10.67 2.11
C ILE A 87 -17.88 -9.39 2.62
N ILE A 88 -17.21 -8.64 1.73
CA ILE A 88 -16.56 -7.36 2.04
C ILE A 88 -17.57 -6.35 2.58
N GLU A 89 -18.72 -6.20 1.91
CA GLU A 89 -19.80 -5.30 2.35
C GLU A 89 -20.36 -5.71 3.71
N SER A 90 -20.51 -7.00 3.97
CA SER A 90 -20.93 -7.50 5.28
C SER A 90 -19.93 -7.15 6.37
N PHE A 91 -18.63 -7.38 6.16
CA PHE A 91 -17.58 -6.98 7.11
C PHE A 91 -17.55 -5.47 7.35
N ARG A 92 -17.75 -4.66 6.32
CA ARG A 92 -17.86 -3.19 6.42
C ARG A 92 -19.06 -2.77 7.29
N ASP A 93 -20.16 -3.55 7.25
CA ASP A 93 -21.45 -3.23 7.86
C ASP A 93 -21.74 -4.15 9.07
N TRP A 94 -20.84 -4.22 10.04
CA TRP A 94 -20.92 -4.94 11.33
C TRP A 94 -21.01 -6.47 11.24
N GLY A 95 -20.81 -7.08 10.07
CA GLY A 95 -20.99 -8.52 9.87
C GLY A 95 -22.46 -8.92 9.67
N ARG A 96 -23.30 -7.98 9.23
CA ARG A 96 -24.70 -8.25 8.91
C ARG A 96 -24.82 -9.18 7.72
N ASP A 97 -25.81 -10.05 7.77
CA ASP A 97 -26.17 -10.97 6.69
C ASP A 97 -26.94 -10.24 5.57
N CYS A 98 -27.68 -9.19 5.89
CA CYS A 98 -28.49 -8.44 4.93
C CYS A 98 -27.62 -7.65 3.94
N TRP A 99 -27.88 -7.85 2.64
CA TRP A 99 -27.22 -7.16 1.53
C TRP A 99 -28.11 -6.13 0.82
N CYS A 100 -29.27 -5.78 1.38
CA CYS A 100 -30.14 -4.76 0.81
C CYS A 100 -29.45 -3.39 0.86
N PRO A 101 -29.50 -2.61 -0.21
CA PRO A 101 -28.95 -1.25 -0.20
C PRO A 101 -29.59 -0.39 0.88
N SER A 102 -28.82 0.55 1.43
CA SER A 102 -29.33 1.51 2.43
C SER A 102 -30.56 2.25 1.88
N GLY A 103 -31.61 2.35 2.71
CA GLY A 103 -32.87 2.99 2.31
C GLY A 103 -33.80 2.17 1.41
N CYS A 104 -33.38 0.97 0.98
CA CYS A 104 -34.14 0.08 0.11
C CYS A 104 -34.42 -1.27 0.78
N ASP A 105 -35.29 -1.26 1.78
CA ASP A 105 -35.61 -2.45 2.56
C ASP A 105 -36.27 -3.55 1.72
N ASN A 106 -36.00 -4.82 2.08
CA ASN A 106 -36.61 -6.01 1.50
C ASN A 106 -36.39 -6.19 -0.02
N THR A 107 -35.35 -5.61 -0.62
CA THR A 107 -34.97 -5.88 -2.01
C THR A 107 -34.52 -7.33 -2.22
N CYS A 108 -34.06 -7.99 -1.16
CA CYS A 108 -33.76 -9.42 -1.15
C CYS A 108 -35.02 -10.31 -1.25
N LYS A 109 -36.23 -9.79 -0.96
CA LYS A 109 -37.53 -10.50 -0.87
C LYS A 109 -37.57 -11.62 0.20
N HIS A 110 -36.63 -11.61 1.15
CA HIS A 110 -36.48 -12.65 2.15
C HIS A 110 -36.40 -12.08 3.59
N ARG A 111 -36.79 -10.83 3.80
CA ARG A 111 -36.59 -10.12 5.06
C ARG A 111 -37.09 -10.90 6.29
N PHE A 112 -38.25 -11.56 6.17
CA PHE A 112 -38.92 -12.28 7.24
C PHE A 112 -39.19 -13.76 6.93
N LEU A 113 -38.50 -14.32 5.92
CA LEU A 113 -38.81 -15.65 5.38
C LEU A 113 -37.67 -16.66 5.57
N GLN A 114 -36.79 -16.44 6.53
CA GLN A 114 -35.64 -17.30 6.73
C GLN A 114 -35.47 -17.72 8.21
N GLN A 115 -34.78 -18.82 8.42
CA GLN A 115 -34.30 -19.27 9.71
C GLN A 115 -32.82 -18.94 9.82
N PHE A 116 -32.40 -18.29 10.89
CA PHE A 116 -31.02 -17.94 11.19
C PHE A 116 -30.60 -18.51 12.55
N GLY A 117 -29.81 -19.58 12.51
CA GLY A 117 -29.37 -20.26 13.74
C GLY A 117 -30.53 -20.57 14.68
N GLU A 118 -30.42 -20.17 15.93
CA GLU A 118 -31.42 -20.36 16.96
C GLU A 118 -32.42 -19.19 17.13
N LEU A 119 -32.35 -18.17 16.24
CA LEU A 119 -33.29 -17.07 16.25
C LEU A 119 -34.71 -17.56 15.87
N PRO A 120 -35.78 -16.88 16.31
CA PRO A 120 -37.15 -17.22 15.87
C PRO A 120 -37.25 -17.16 14.33
N TYR A 121 -38.00 -18.10 13.75
CA TYR A 121 -38.30 -18.06 12.31
C TYR A 121 -38.91 -16.72 11.90
N GLY A 122 -38.44 -16.16 10.79
CA GLY A 122 -38.89 -14.87 10.32
C GLY A 122 -38.29 -13.67 11.08
N TYR A 123 -37.22 -13.88 11.84
CA TYR A 123 -36.49 -12.75 12.44
C TYR A 123 -36.02 -11.78 11.37
N ASP A 124 -36.07 -10.47 11.65
CA ASP A 124 -35.75 -9.45 10.67
C ASP A 124 -34.30 -9.59 10.14
N HIS A 125 -34.15 -10.04 8.91
CA HIS A 125 -32.87 -10.25 8.23
C HIS A 125 -31.89 -9.07 8.37
N LYS A 126 -32.42 -7.84 8.44
CA LYS A 126 -31.64 -6.61 8.59
C LYS A 126 -30.79 -6.58 9.88
N TYR A 127 -31.20 -7.31 10.90
CA TYR A 127 -30.54 -7.34 12.22
C TYR A 127 -29.89 -8.68 12.54
N VAL A 128 -29.70 -9.53 11.54
CA VAL A 128 -28.98 -10.79 11.69
C VAL A 128 -27.49 -10.55 11.46
N TYR A 129 -26.67 -11.02 12.38
CA TYR A 129 -25.20 -10.94 12.30
C TYR A 129 -24.66 -12.35 12.06
N SER A 130 -24.08 -12.58 10.87
CA SER A 130 -23.52 -13.88 10.49
C SER A 130 -22.07 -14.03 10.95
N HIS A 131 -21.40 -12.93 11.27
CA HIS A 131 -20.06 -12.90 11.81
C HIS A 131 -19.77 -11.53 12.47
N PHE A 132 -18.61 -11.39 13.10
CA PHE A 132 -18.15 -10.10 13.62
C PHE A 132 -17.59 -9.24 12.49
N GLY A 133 -18.04 -8.02 12.37
CA GLY A 133 -17.56 -7.05 11.38
C GLY A 133 -17.29 -5.70 12.02
N TYR A 134 -17.12 -4.69 11.18
CA TYR A 134 -16.70 -3.33 11.54
C TYR A 134 -17.75 -2.32 11.08
N ASN A 135 -17.68 -1.10 11.57
CA ASN A 135 -18.37 0.03 10.97
C ASN A 135 -17.37 0.90 10.21
N LEU A 136 -17.18 0.59 8.92
CA LEU A 136 -16.17 1.23 8.07
C LEU A 136 -16.78 2.03 6.92
N LYS A 137 -18.02 2.48 7.06
CA LYS A 137 -18.66 3.31 6.03
C LYS A 137 -18.08 4.71 6.01
N ALA A 138 -17.71 5.18 4.83
CA ALA A 138 -17.41 6.59 4.59
C ALA A 138 -18.72 7.43 4.62
N THR A 139 -18.58 8.70 4.96
CA THR A 139 -19.68 9.66 4.87
C THR A 139 -19.77 10.31 3.48
N ASP A 140 -20.92 10.88 3.14
CA ASP A 140 -21.10 11.61 1.88
C ASP A 140 -20.17 12.83 1.78
N MET A 141 -19.84 13.47 2.91
CA MET A 141 -18.88 14.57 2.94
C MET A 141 -17.48 14.10 2.53
N GLN A 142 -17.03 12.96 3.04
CA GLN A 142 -15.76 12.36 2.65
C GLN A 142 -15.78 11.96 1.16
N ALA A 143 -16.86 11.35 0.70
CA ALA A 143 -17.04 10.98 -0.70
C ALA A 143 -17.00 12.19 -1.65
N ALA A 144 -17.61 13.32 -1.26
CA ALA A 144 -17.59 14.56 -2.05
C ALA A 144 -16.16 15.11 -2.20
N ILE A 145 -15.35 15.08 -1.13
CA ILE A 145 -13.92 15.41 -1.21
C ILE A 145 -13.20 14.46 -2.19
N GLY A 146 -13.46 13.17 -2.08
CA GLY A 146 -12.88 12.16 -2.97
C GLY A 146 -13.21 12.40 -4.44
N CYS A 147 -14.44 12.73 -4.78
CA CYS A 147 -14.86 13.08 -6.14
C CYS A 147 -14.05 14.27 -6.70
N ALA A 148 -13.93 15.36 -5.91
CA ALA A 148 -13.15 16.53 -6.32
C ALA A 148 -11.64 16.26 -6.46
N GLN A 149 -11.11 15.30 -5.68
CA GLN A 149 -9.71 14.88 -5.77
C GLN A 149 -9.47 13.95 -6.98
N LEU A 150 -10.44 13.10 -7.30
CA LEU A 150 -10.34 12.16 -8.42
C LEU A 150 -10.16 12.89 -9.76
N GLU A 151 -10.80 14.04 -9.94
CA GLU A 151 -10.62 14.89 -11.13
C GLU A 151 -9.18 15.39 -11.30
N LYS A 152 -8.44 15.57 -10.20
CA LYS A 152 -7.05 16.05 -10.17
C LYS A 152 -6.04 14.91 -10.29
N LEU A 153 -6.45 13.68 -10.02
CA LEU A 153 -5.56 12.52 -9.90
C LEU A 153 -4.66 12.31 -11.14
N PRO A 154 -5.14 12.43 -12.39
CA PRO A 154 -4.26 12.26 -13.56
C PRO A 154 -3.07 13.23 -13.55
N ALA A 155 -3.30 14.51 -13.23
CA ALA A 155 -2.24 15.51 -13.15
C ALA A 155 -1.27 15.23 -11.98
N PHE A 156 -1.78 14.72 -10.86
CA PHE A 156 -0.97 14.34 -9.71
C PHE A 156 -0.04 13.16 -10.05
N ILE A 157 -0.52 12.15 -10.78
CA ILE A 157 0.27 11.01 -11.23
C ILE A 157 1.43 11.47 -12.11
N GLU A 158 1.17 12.30 -13.11
CA GLU A 158 2.20 12.79 -14.02
C GLU A 158 3.24 13.68 -13.30
N ALA A 159 2.81 14.52 -12.37
CA ALA A 159 3.72 15.31 -11.54
C ALA A 159 4.65 14.41 -10.69
N ARG A 160 4.11 13.36 -10.05
CA ARG A 160 4.90 12.38 -9.29
C ARG A 160 5.92 11.67 -10.15
N LYS A 161 5.55 11.20 -11.33
CA LYS A 161 6.46 10.56 -12.30
C LYS A 161 7.60 11.50 -12.71
N LYS A 162 7.27 12.75 -13.04
CA LYS A 162 8.25 13.78 -13.40
C LYS A 162 9.22 14.05 -12.24
N ASN A 163 8.70 14.25 -11.04
CA ASN A 163 9.48 14.56 -9.85
C ASN A 163 10.42 13.41 -9.49
N TRP A 164 9.91 12.18 -9.53
CA TRP A 164 10.71 10.98 -9.29
C TRP A 164 11.86 10.84 -10.30
N LYS A 165 11.56 11.08 -11.59
CA LYS A 165 12.58 11.03 -12.63
C LYS A 165 13.68 12.06 -12.43
N LEU A 166 13.34 13.29 -12.03
CA LEU A 166 14.32 14.33 -11.71
C LEU A 166 15.25 13.93 -10.56
N LEU A 167 14.70 13.33 -9.50
CA LEU A 167 15.51 12.80 -8.39
C LEU A 167 16.40 11.65 -8.87
N ARG A 168 15.85 10.72 -9.66
CA ARG A 168 16.60 9.56 -10.16
C ARG A 168 17.77 9.97 -11.05
N ASP A 169 17.53 10.92 -11.96
CA ASP A 169 18.56 11.48 -12.85
C ASP A 169 19.60 12.28 -12.06
N GLY A 170 19.17 13.13 -11.12
CA GLY A 170 20.06 13.97 -10.32
C GLY A 170 20.94 13.20 -9.32
N LEU A 171 20.58 11.98 -8.97
CA LEU A 171 21.34 11.14 -8.03
C LEU A 171 22.06 9.97 -8.72
N ALA A 172 22.04 9.88 -10.06
CA ALA A 172 22.53 8.73 -10.82
C ALA A 172 23.99 8.38 -10.51
N ASP A 173 24.85 9.37 -10.32
CA ASP A 173 26.29 9.22 -10.06
C ASP A 173 26.60 8.65 -8.65
N LEU A 174 25.61 8.55 -7.79
CA LEU A 174 25.77 8.03 -6.43
C LEU A 174 25.53 6.53 -6.29
N SER A 175 25.35 5.83 -7.42
CA SER A 175 25.01 4.40 -7.45
C SER A 175 26.06 3.47 -6.82
N ASN A 176 27.30 3.96 -6.66
CA ASN A 176 28.38 3.27 -5.94
C ASN A 176 28.23 3.31 -4.41
N LYS A 177 27.45 4.21 -3.84
CA LYS A 177 27.19 4.37 -2.41
C LYS A 177 25.74 4.15 -2.01
N LEU A 178 24.82 4.38 -2.92
CA LEU A 178 23.39 4.22 -2.73
C LEU A 178 22.81 3.26 -3.77
N ILE A 179 21.94 2.37 -3.33
CA ILE A 179 21.07 1.64 -4.24
C ILE A 179 19.90 2.56 -4.53
N LEU A 180 19.78 2.99 -5.78
CA LEU A 180 18.70 3.84 -6.26
C LEU A 180 17.52 2.99 -6.72
N PRO A 181 16.29 3.49 -6.59
CA PRO A 181 15.11 2.74 -7.01
C PRO A 181 15.01 2.64 -8.54
N GLU A 182 14.47 1.51 -8.99
CA GLU A 182 14.15 1.27 -10.40
C GLU A 182 12.70 0.80 -10.51
N PRO A 183 11.99 1.17 -11.57
CA PRO A 183 10.67 0.62 -11.81
C PRO A 183 10.76 -0.88 -12.05
N THR A 184 9.82 -1.64 -11.51
CA THR A 184 9.70 -3.06 -11.81
C THR A 184 9.50 -3.26 -13.31
N ILE A 185 10.09 -4.30 -13.87
CA ILE A 185 9.95 -4.64 -15.29
C ILE A 185 8.46 -4.76 -15.63
N ASN A 186 8.05 -4.24 -16.79
CA ASN A 186 6.65 -4.20 -17.23
C ASN A 186 5.72 -3.36 -16.35
N SER A 187 6.26 -2.38 -15.62
CA SER A 187 5.44 -1.46 -14.81
C SER A 187 5.51 -0.01 -15.30
N ASP A 188 4.48 0.75 -14.94
CA ASP A 188 4.40 2.20 -15.10
C ASP A 188 3.95 2.79 -13.76
N PRO A 189 4.90 3.02 -12.83
CA PRO A 189 4.60 3.40 -11.46
C PRO A 189 4.04 4.81 -11.31
N SER A 190 3.05 4.96 -10.44
CA SER A 190 2.61 6.22 -9.86
C SER A 190 3.30 6.38 -8.51
N TRP A 191 4.45 7.02 -8.49
CA TRP A 191 5.35 7.05 -7.36
C TRP A 191 4.78 7.76 -6.13
N PHE A 192 4.89 7.12 -4.96
CA PHE A 192 4.57 7.72 -3.67
C PHE A 192 5.80 8.33 -3.00
N GLY A 193 6.94 7.66 -3.09
CA GLY A 193 8.20 8.09 -2.52
C GLY A 193 9.40 7.69 -3.36
N PHE A 194 10.55 8.29 -3.07
CA PHE A 194 11.83 7.97 -3.67
C PHE A 194 12.68 7.20 -2.67
N LEU A 195 12.88 5.92 -2.93
CA LEU A 195 13.56 4.99 -2.03
C LEU A 195 15.08 5.09 -2.18
N LEU A 196 15.80 5.12 -1.07
CA LEU A 196 17.25 5.15 -1.02
C LEU A 196 17.75 4.08 -0.05
N THR A 197 18.68 3.22 -0.49
CA THR A 197 19.31 2.23 0.38
C THR A 197 20.82 2.47 0.43
N VAL A 198 21.34 2.65 1.62
CA VAL A 198 22.78 2.85 1.83
C VAL A 198 23.50 1.51 1.67
N ARG A 199 24.51 1.46 0.81
CA ARG A 199 25.34 0.27 0.65
C ARG A 199 26.20 0.02 1.89
N GLU A 200 26.54 -1.22 2.18
CA GLU A 200 27.36 -1.59 3.35
C GLU A 200 28.76 -0.95 3.32
N ASP A 201 29.31 -0.74 2.13
CA ASP A 201 30.62 -0.14 1.88
C ASP A 201 30.55 1.39 1.60
N ALA A 202 29.43 2.02 1.89
CA ALA A 202 29.23 3.45 1.60
C ALA A 202 30.17 4.38 2.40
N GLY A 203 30.66 3.94 3.58
CA GLY A 203 31.45 4.75 4.49
C GLY A 203 30.63 5.65 5.42
N PHE A 204 29.32 5.50 5.41
CA PHE A 204 28.36 6.14 6.31
C PHE A 204 27.13 5.26 6.49
N THR A 205 26.38 5.47 7.55
CA THR A 205 25.16 4.72 7.84
C THR A 205 23.91 5.44 7.31
N ARG A 206 22.77 4.70 7.24
CA ARG A 206 21.46 5.31 7.02
C ARG A 206 21.16 6.42 8.03
N GLY A 207 21.48 6.20 9.32
CA GLY A 207 21.26 7.19 10.38
C GLY A 207 22.02 8.50 10.14
N ASP A 208 23.25 8.41 9.64
CA ASP A 208 24.07 9.58 9.36
C ASP A 208 23.49 10.46 8.24
N ILE A 209 23.11 9.84 7.11
CA ILE A 209 22.53 10.60 5.98
C ILE A 209 21.13 11.12 6.32
N VAL A 210 20.32 10.36 7.02
CA VAL A 210 18.99 10.78 7.48
C VAL A 210 19.11 12.01 8.39
N SER A 211 20.01 11.98 9.40
CA SER A 211 20.24 13.12 10.28
C SER A 211 20.67 14.37 9.50
N HIS A 212 21.51 14.18 8.49
CA HIS A 212 21.94 15.28 7.63
C HIS A 212 20.78 15.88 6.82
N LEU A 213 19.93 15.04 6.23
CA LEU A 213 18.76 15.49 5.45
C LEU A 213 17.76 16.24 6.32
N GLU A 214 17.40 15.68 7.48
CA GLU A 214 16.48 16.32 8.44
C GLU A 214 17.02 17.67 8.93
N SER A 215 18.33 17.79 9.17
CA SER A 215 18.97 19.07 9.55
C SER A 215 18.95 20.13 8.41
N ASN A 216 18.74 19.70 7.19
CA ASN A 216 18.56 20.56 6.02
C ASN A 216 17.07 20.72 5.61
N ASN A 217 16.13 20.42 6.52
CA ASN A 217 14.68 20.49 6.30
C ASN A 217 14.16 19.58 5.16
N ILE A 218 14.87 18.49 4.88
CA ILE A 218 14.41 17.44 3.98
C ILE A 218 13.87 16.28 4.82
N GLN A 219 12.56 16.14 4.85
CA GLN A 219 11.90 15.14 5.67
C GLN A 219 12.13 13.74 5.10
N THR A 220 12.44 12.79 5.97
CA THR A 220 12.69 11.39 5.62
C THR A 220 11.76 10.46 6.37
N ARG A 221 11.65 9.22 5.90
CA ARG A 221 10.98 8.11 6.59
C ARG A 221 11.77 6.83 6.41
N ASN A 222 11.82 6.01 7.44
CA ASN A 222 12.25 4.62 7.28
C ASN A 222 11.27 3.87 6.38
N LEU A 223 11.70 2.75 5.78
CA LEU A 223 10.77 1.94 5.00
C LEU A 223 9.81 1.21 5.95
N PHE A 224 8.75 1.93 6.30
CA PHE A 224 7.63 1.51 7.15
C PHE A 224 8.09 0.80 8.43
N ALA A 225 7.46 -0.33 8.75
CA ALA A 225 7.70 -1.08 9.98
C ALA A 225 8.99 -1.94 9.95
N GLY A 226 9.64 -2.10 8.80
CA GLY A 226 10.80 -2.97 8.70
C GLY A 226 10.50 -4.42 9.06
N ASN A 227 11.27 -5.01 9.98
CA ASN A 227 11.05 -6.39 10.43
C ASN A 227 9.97 -6.45 11.52
N LEU A 228 8.75 -6.80 11.14
CA LEU A 228 7.59 -6.82 12.05
C LEU A 228 7.80 -7.68 13.29
N ILE A 229 8.43 -8.85 13.14
CA ILE A 229 8.63 -9.75 14.29
C ILE A 229 9.54 -9.20 15.38
N LYS A 230 10.27 -8.10 15.09
CA LYS A 230 11.13 -7.42 16.08
C LYS A 230 10.40 -6.32 16.87
N HIS A 231 9.16 -6.00 16.51
CA HIS A 231 8.39 -4.98 17.20
C HIS A 231 7.93 -5.43 18.59
N PRO A 232 7.85 -4.51 19.57
CA PRO A 232 7.44 -4.84 20.94
C PRO A 232 6.05 -5.48 21.05
N CYS A 233 5.12 -5.15 20.15
CA CYS A 233 3.77 -5.76 20.15
C CYS A 233 3.79 -7.28 19.94
N PHE A 234 4.89 -7.86 19.44
CA PHE A 234 5.07 -9.29 19.26
C PHE A 234 5.96 -9.94 20.31
N ASP A 235 6.33 -9.23 21.41
CA ASP A 235 7.20 -9.77 22.46
C ASP A 235 6.64 -11.04 23.10
N GLU A 236 5.35 -11.05 23.40
CA GLU A 236 4.73 -12.22 24.02
C GLU A 236 4.69 -13.43 23.07
N MET A 237 4.45 -13.21 21.78
CA MET A 237 4.53 -14.28 20.76
C MET A 237 5.96 -14.82 20.64
N ARG A 238 6.97 -13.95 20.69
CA ARG A 238 8.37 -14.39 20.65
C ARG A 238 8.76 -15.18 21.90
N LYS A 239 8.28 -14.76 23.09
CA LYS A 239 8.54 -15.46 24.36
C LYS A 239 7.87 -16.83 24.39
N SER A 240 6.63 -16.95 23.94
CA SER A 240 5.88 -18.22 23.92
C SER A 240 6.34 -19.14 22.78
N GLY A 241 6.87 -18.60 21.68
CA GLY A 241 7.16 -19.37 20.47
C GLY A 241 5.91 -19.79 19.70
N GLU A 242 4.74 -19.29 20.06
CA GLU A 242 3.45 -19.68 19.47
C GLU A 242 2.85 -18.56 18.61
N GLY A 243 1.93 -18.91 17.71
CA GLY A 243 1.16 -17.96 16.91
C GLY A 243 1.86 -17.42 15.67
N TYR A 244 3.12 -17.76 15.42
CA TYR A 244 3.87 -17.35 14.21
C TYR A 244 4.84 -18.44 13.74
N ARG A 245 5.32 -18.28 12.52
CA ARG A 245 6.39 -19.10 11.95
C ARG A 245 7.32 -18.22 11.11
N ILE A 246 8.62 -18.35 11.35
CA ILE A 246 9.66 -17.76 10.51
C ILE A 246 10.21 -18.88 9.62
N VAL A 247 10.34 -18.59 8.34
CA VAL A 247 11.00 -19.49 7.36
C VAL A 247 12.34 -18.87 7.05
N GLU A 248 13.41 -19.57 7.44
CA GLU A 248 14.81 -19.13 7.29
C GLU A 248 15.13 -17.83 8.06
N GLU A 249 16.35 -17.34 7.88
CA GLU A 249 16.77 -16.05 8.44
C GLU A 249 16.27 -14.89 7.58
N LEU A 250 15.72 -13.87 8.20
CA LEU A 250 15.17 -12.69 7.52
C LEU A 250 16.27 -11.65 7.19
N LYS A 251 17.39 -12.09 6.61
CA LYS A 251 18.57 -11.24 6.32
C LYS A 251 18.23 -10.05 5.43
N ASN A 252 17.50 -10.27 4.35
CA ASN A 252 17.11 -9.20 3.43
C ASN A 252 16.16 -8.19 4.09
N THR A 253 15.23 -8.66 4.91
CA THR A 253 14.33 -7.80 5.69
C THR A 253 15.12 -6.95 6.68
N ASP A 254 16.07 -7.54 7.36
CA ASP A 254 16.95 -6.82 8.31
C ASP A 254 17.86 -5.83 7.58
N PHE A 255 18.44 -6.20 6.44
CA PHE A 255 19.24 -5.30 5.62
C PHE A 255 18.42 -4.07 5.19
N ILE A 256 17.22 -4.29 4.65
CA ILE A 256 16.32 -3.21 4.23
C ILE A 256 15.95 -2.34 5.44
N MET A 257 15.56 -2.93 6.57
CA MET A 257 15.19 -2.19 7.78
C MET A 257 16.33 -1.28 8.28
N ASN A 258 17.58 -1.77 8.21
CA ASN A 258 18.73 -1.05 8.74
C ASN A 258 19.28 0.02 7.79
N ASN A 259 19.17 -0.20 6.46
CA ASN A 259 19.90 0.58 5.48
C ASN A 259 19.00 1.45 4.58
N THR A 260 17.67 1.28 4.64
CA THR A 260 16.76 1.92 3.69
C THR A 260 15.94 3.02 4.35
N PHE A 261 15.76 4.11 3.62
CA PHE A 261 14.86 5.23 3.93
C PHE A 261 14.26 5.77 2.63
N TRP A 262 13.26 6.61 2.72
CA TRP A 262 12.68 7.27 1.56
C TRP A 262 12.40 8.75 1.82
N ILE A 263 12.37 9.52 0.76
CA ILE A 263 11.96 10.92 0.72
C ILE A 263 10.66 11.05 -0.09
N GLY A 264 9.85 12.05 0.24
CA GLY A 264 8.57 12.26 -0.43
C GLY A 264 8.74 12.59 -1.92
N VAL A 265 7.80 12.08 -2.71
CA VAL A 265 7.57 12.53 -4.09
C VAL A 265 6.09 12.90 -4.17
N TYR A 266 5.77 14.19 -4.25
CA TYR A 266 4.39 14.67 -4.27
C TYR A 266 4.19 15.77 -5.32
N PRO A 267 2.95 16.00 -5.78
CA PRO A 267 2.69 16.89 -6.91
C PRO A 267 3.09 18.35 -6.70
N GLY A 268 3.13 18.81 -5.45
CA GLY A 268 3.47 20.20 -5.11
C GLY A 268 4.96 20.53 -5.10
N MET A 269 5.85 19.56 -5.34
CA MET A 269 7.29 19.83 -5.43
C MET A 269 7.60 20.54 -6.74
N ASN A 270 8.33 21.63 -6.65
CA ASN A 270 8.86 22.34 -7.81
C ASN A 270 10.31 21.94 -8.10
N THR A 271 10.83 22.36 -9.26
CA THR A 271 12.20 22.00 -9.72
C THR A 271 13.27 22.46 -8.72
N ALA A 272 13.16 23.66 -8.15
CA ALA A 272 14.14 24.17 -7.20
C ALA A 272 14.21 23.31 -5.90
N MET A 273 13.06 22.79 -5.42
CA MET A 273 13.03 21.87 -4.28
C MET A 273 13.74 20.55 -4.61
N LEU A 274 13.51 20.01 -5.82
CA LEU A 274 14.11 18.74 -6.25
C LEU A 274 15.63 18.90 -6.46
N GLU A 275 16.07 19.99 -7.08
CA GLU A 275 17.48 20.34 -7.25
C GLU A 275 18.17 20.51 -5.88
N PHE A 276 17.53 21.20 -4.95
CA PHE A 276 18.05 21.35 -3.57
C PHE A 276 18.24 19.99 -2.89
N ILE A 277 17.27 19.08 -3.00
CA ILE A 277 17.38 17.74 -2.45
C ILE A 277 18.58 16.98 -3.05
N CYS A 278 18.69 16.99 -4.38
CA CYS A 278 19.84 16.38 -5.07
C CYS A 278 21.17 16.98 -4.61
N ASP A 279 21.26 18.29 -4.55
CA ASP A 279 22.45 19.01 -4.11
C ASP A 279 22.91 18.63 -2.69
N VAL A 280 21.95 18.56 -1.75
CA VAL A 280 22.23 18.20 -0.35
C VAL A 280 22.74 16.77 -0.25
N ILE A 281 22.09 15.83 -0.95
CA ILE A 281 22.50 14.42 -0.98
C ILE A 281 23.88 14.27 -1.63
N CYS A 282 24.09 14.85 -2.81
CA CYS A 282 25.36 14.78 -3.54
C CYS A 282 26.51 15.36 -2.74
N LYS A 283 26.34 16.54 -2.13
CA LYS A 283 27.36 17.16 -1.29
C LYS A 283 27.73 16.31 -0.08
N TYR A 284 26.74 15.68 0.54
CA TYR A 284 26.96 14.81 1.69
C TYR A 284 27.75 13.55 1.31
N VAL A 285 27.34 12.86 0.27
CA VAL A 285 27.97 11.61 -0.16
C VAL A 285 29.39 11.87 -0.69
N ASN A 286 29.58 12.91 -1.51
CA ASN A 286 30.87 13.21 -2.12
C ASN A 286 31.94 13.71 -1.11
N LYS A 287 31.54 14.41 -0.03
CA LYS A 287 32.47 14.82 1.03
C LYS A 287 33.09 13.65 1.79
N ARG A 288 32.55 12.45 1.69
CA ARG A 288 33.03 11.23 2.36
C ARG A 288 33.76 10.28 1.41
N LEU A 289 34.03 10.74 0.21
CA LEU A 289 34.88 10.05 -0.77
C LEU A 289 36.38 10.39 -0.61
N HIS A 290 36.71 11.33 0.29
CA HIS A 290 38.04 11.79 0.65
C HIS A 290 38.27 11.58 2.16
#